data_fe2ade148092e723edc4baeaad326763
#
_entry.id   fe2ade148092e723edc4baeaad326763
#
_cell.length_a   1.000
_cell.length_b   1.000
_cell.length_c   1.000
_cell.angle_alpha   90.00
_cell.angle_beta   90.00
_cell.angle_gamma   90.00
#
_symmetry.space_group_name_H-M   'P 1'
#
loop_
_entity.id
_entity.type
_entity.pdbx_description
1 polymer ?
#
loop_
_entity_poly.entity_id
_entity_poly.type
_entity_poly.pdbx_seq_one_letter_code
_entity_poly.pdbx_strand_id
1 'polypeptide(L)' 'MRKIRIGDEVVYQTWSKEKKNATVEGIEICREGEKYGRPVESCDIDKHNGVLDLSDHHWIYFTQVVKIIKTKKT' A
#
# COMPACT_ATOMS: atom_id res chain seq x y z
N MET A 1 -11.50 8.20 4.13
CA MET A 1 -10.95 7.74 2.85
C MET A 1 -9.45 7.88 2.83
N ARG A 2 -8.72 6.79 2.59
CA ARG A 2 -7.26 6.85 2.58
C ARG A 2 -6.75 6.59 1.17
N LYS A 3 -6.30 7.65 0.51
CA LYS A 3 -5.73 7.54 -0.82
C LYS A 3 -4.22 7.40 -0.73
N ILE A 4 -3.68 6.42 -1.43
CA ILE A 4 -2.25 6.15 -1.46
C ILE A 4 -1.71 6.35 -2.87
N ARG A 5 -0.47 6.78 -2.97
CA ARG A 5 0.24 7.00 -4.23
C ARG A 5 1.63 6.41 -4.15
N ILE A 6 2.16 6.05 -5.30
CA ILE A 6 3.57 5.64 -5.39
C ILE A 6 4.43 6.81 -4.90
N GLY A 7 5.38 6.51 -4.02
CA GLY A 7 6.24 7.52 -3.39
C GLY A 7 5.81 7.93 -1.98
N ASP A 8 4.57 7.60 -1.58
CA ASP A 8 4.15 7.86 -0.22
C ASP A 8 4.85 6.92 0.75
N GLU A 9 5.05 7.39 1.97
CA GLU A 9 5.53 6.54 3.05
C GLU A 9 4.32 5.96 3.79
N VAL A 10 4.43 4.70 4.19
CA VAL A 10 3.38 4.05 4.97
C VAL A 10 3.95 3.45 6.24
N VAL A 11 3.15 3.46 7.28
CA VAL A 11 3.36 2.64 8.46
C VAL A 11 2.45 1.44 8.31
N TYR A 12 3.01 0.25 8.38
CA TYR A 12 2.23 -0.98 8.24
C TYR A 12 2.52 -1.92 9.40
N GLN A 13 1.61 -2.83 9.61
CA GLN A 13 1.74 -3.82 10.67
C GLN A 13 1.96 -5.20 10.07
N THR A 14 3.00 -5.88 10.52
CA THR A 14 3.30 -7.24 10.09
C THR A 14 2.35 -8.23 10.79
N TRP A 15 2.34 -9.48 10.31
CA TRP A 15 1.53 -10.52 10.96
C TRP A 15 1.99 -10.84 12.37
N SER A 16 3.23 -10.53 12.71
CA SER A 16 3.74 -10.65 14.09
C SER A 16 3.46 -9.41 14.93
N LYS A 17 2.65 -8.47 14.40
CA LYS A 17 2.20 -7.25 15.08
C LYS A 17 3.29 -6.20 15.27
N GLU A 18 4.38 -6.30 14.53
CA GLU A 18 5.38 -5.23 14.51
C GLU A 18 4.96 -4.16 13.53
N LYS A 19 5.22 -2.89 13.88
CA LYS A 19 4.98 -1.76 12.99
C LYS A 19 6.27 -1.37 12.31
N LYS A 20 6.21 -1.17 11.00
CA LYS A 20 7.35 -0.78 10.18
C LYS A 20 6.97 0.35 9.25
N ASN A 21 7.97 1.09 8.80
CA ASN A 21 7.78 2.16 7.83
C ASN A 21 8.50 1.79 6.53
N ALA A 22 7.89 2.13 5.42
CA ALA A 22 8.52 1.95 4.12
C ALA A 22 7.86 2.87 3.10
N THR A 23 8.52 3.06 1.96
CA THR A 23 8.00 3.86 0.85
C THR A 23 7.31 2.94 -0.14
N VAL A 24 6.17 3.38 -0.65
CA VAL A 24 5.41 2.64 -1.65
C VAL A 24 6.10 2.73 -3.00
N GLU A 25 6.45 1.58 -3.57
CA GLU A 25 7.08 1.50 -4.89
C GLU A 25 6.13 1.00 -5.96
N GLY A 26 5.08 0.29 -5.57
CA GLY A 26 4.09 -0.21 -6.50
C GLY A 26 2.77 -0.45 -5.80
N ILE A 27 1.69 -0.35 -6.55
CA ILE A 27 0.33 -0.57 -6.07
C ILE A 27 -0.38 -1.46 -7.06
N GLU A 28 -0.99 -2.53 -6.58
CA GLU A 28 -1.78 -3.41 -7.43
C GLU A 28 -3.16 -3.61 -6.82
N ILE A 29 -4.19 -3.36 -7.61
CA ILE A 29 -5.58 -3.59 -7.20
C ILE A 29 -5.97 -5.01 -7.60
N CYS A 30 -6.48 -5.78 -6.65
CA CYS A 30 -6.97 -7.13 -6.88
C CYS A 30 -8.49 -7.10 -6.89
N ARG A 31 -9.09 -7.45 -8.02
CA ARG A 31 -10.54 -7.51 -8.16
C ARG A 31 -11.02 -8.94 -8.05
N GLU A 32 -12.20 -9.09 -7.50
CA GLU A 32 -12.84 -10.39 -7.40
C GLU A 32 -12.99 -11.02 -8.79
N GLY A 33 -12.61 -12.28 -8.91
CA GLY A 33 -12.68 -13.00 -10.17
C GLY A 33 -11.48 -12.79 -11.09
N GLU A 34 -10.59 -11.90 -10.78
CA GLU A 34 -9.37 -11.69 -11.56
C GLU A 34 -8.21 -12.49 -10.97
N LYS A 35 -7.41 -13.09 -11.86
CA LYS A 35 -6.28 -13.91 -11.45
C LYS A 35 -5.07 -13.08 -11.02
N TYR A 36 -4.90 -11.91 -11.61
CA TYR A 36 -3.74 -11.04 -11.36
C TYR A 36 -4.21 -9.65 -10.97
N GLY A 37 -3.40 -9.00 -10.14
CA GLY A 37 -3.63 -7.62 -9.79
C GLY A 37 -3.37 -6.68 -10.96
N ARG A 38 -3.97 -5.50 -10.91
CA ARG A 38 -3.74 -4.43 -11.89
C ARG A 38 -2.86 -3.38 -11.28
N PRO A 39 -1.73 -3.04 -11.90
CA PRO A 39 -0.88 -1.97 -11.39
C PRO A 39 -1.57 -0.62 -11.59
N VAL A 40 -1.49 0.23 -10.57
CA VAL A 40 -2.02 1.59 -10.61
C VAL A 40 -1.03 2.52 -9.94
N GLU A 41 -1.11 3.82 -10.23
CA GLU A 41 -0.24 4.81 -9.61
C GLU A 41 -0.78 5.33 -8.30
N SER A 42 -2.10 5.26 -8.13
CA SER A 42 -2.76 5.67 -6.89
C SER A 42 -4.10 4.98 -6.76
N CYS A 43 -4.56 4.83 -5.53
CA CYS A 43 -5.91 4.31 -5.29
C CYS A 43 -6.36 4.64 -3.87
N ASP A 44 -7.65 4.50 -3.64
CA ASP A 44 -8.24 4.59 -2.32
C ASP A 44 -8.23 3.17 -1.72
N ILE A 45 -7.34 2.94 -0.76
CA ILE A 45 -7.17 1.61 -0.17
C ILE A 45 -8.37 1.16 0.67
N ASP A 46 -9.26 2.08 1.01
CA ASP A 46 -10.48 1.72 1.74
C ASP A 46 -11.59 1.23 0.82
N LYS A 47 -11.48 1.49 -0.49
CA LYS A 47 -12.48 1.09 -1.47
C LYS A 47 -12.08 -0.11 -2.31
N HIS A 48 -10.84 -0.55 -2.21
CA HIS A 48 -10.30 -1.62 -3.04
C HIS A 48 -9.54 -2.62 -2.19
N ASN A 49 -9.38 -3.80 -2.73
CA ASN A 49 -8.47 -4.79 -2.18
C ASN A 49 -7.23 -4.82 -3.05
N GLY A 50 -6.08 -5.05 -2.45
CA GLY A 50 -4.87 -5.11 -3.21
C GLY A 50 -3.63 -5.25 -2.36
N VAL A 51 -2.49 -5.06 -3.01
CA VAL A 51 -1.18 -5.17 -2.37
C VAL A 51 -0.32 -3.97 -2.71
N LEU A 52 0.64 -3.70 -1.85
CA LEU A 52 1.65 -2.66 -2.04
C LEU A 52 3.02 -3.31 -2.09
N ASP A 53 3.84 -2.90 -3.05
CA ASP A 53 5.25 -3.21 -3.08
C ASP A 53 6.00 -2.10 -2.36
N LEU A 54 6.88 -2.47 -1.45
CA LEU A 54 7.55 -1.52 -0.56
C LEU A 54 9.05 -1.50 -0.77
N SER A 55 9.66 -0.38 -0.40
CA SER A 55 11.09 -0.14 -0.57
C SER A 55 11.98 -1.07 0.26
N ASP A 56 11.44 -1.75 1.24
CA ASP A 56 12.17 -2.71 2.07
C ASP A 56 12.14 -4.14 1.51
N HIS A 57 11.76 -4.28 0.25
CA HIS A 57 11.65 -5.57 -0.47
C HIS A 57 10.51 -6.46 0.04
N HIS A 58 9.59 -5.91 0.81
CA HIS A 58 8.40 -6.61 1.25
C HIS A 58 7.19 -6.14 0.45
N TRP A 59 6.16 -6.95 0.45
CA TRP A 59 4.85 -6.53 -0.04
C TRP A 59 3.83 -6.77 1.06
N ILE A 60 2.79 -5.94 1.10
CA ILE A 60 1.75 -6.03 2.12
C ILE A 60 0.38 -5.89 1.47
N TYR A 61 -0.64 -6.37 2.18
CA TYR A 61 -2.02 -6.11 1.80
C TYR A 61 -2.44 -4.71 2.23
N PHE A 62 -3.41 -4.14 1.52
CA PHE A 62 -3.96 -2.83 1.90
C PHE A 62 -4.44 -2.80 3.35
N THR A 63 -4.97 -3.93 3.84
CA THR A 63 -5.48 -4.05 5.20
C THR A 63 -4.39 -3.94 6.29
N GLN A 64 -3.14 -4.10 5.91
CA GLN A 64 -2.03 -3.98 6.85
C GLN A 64 -1.56 -2.54 7.06
N VAL A 65 -2.05 -1.60 6.24
CA VAL A 65 -1.66 -0.20 6.36
C VAL A 65 -2.30 0.41 7.59
N VAL A 66 -1.47 0.92 8.50
CA VAL A 66 -1.92 1.60 9.71
C VAL A 66 -2.06 3.09 9.46
N LYS A 67 -1.09 3.68 8.75
CA LYS A 67 -1.07 5.11 8.51
C LYS A 67 -0.34 5.40 7.19
N ILE A 68 -0.81 6.42 6.50
CA ILE A 68 -0.15 6.93 5.29
C ILE A 68 0.44 8.29 5.62
N ILE A 69 1.73 8.44 5.33
CA ILE A 69 2.43 9.71 5.54
C ILE A 69 2.68 10.32 4.17
N LYS A 70 2.04 11.44 3.90
CA LYS A 70 2.22 12.12 2.62
C LYS A 70 3.54 12.87 2.61
N THR A 71 4.31 12.68 1.55
CA THR A 71 5.55 13.41 1.37
C THR A 71 5.21 14.85 1.03
N LYS A 72 5.69 15.78 1.84
CA LYS A 72 5.54 17.19 1.52
C LYS A 72 6.61 17.57 0.53
N LYS A 73 6.19 18.15 -0.57
CA LYS A 73 7.14 18.76 -1.49
C LYS A 73 7.51 20.14 -0.99
N THR A 74 8.74 20.37 -0.90
CA THR A 74 9.27 21.71 -0.64
C THR A 74 9.62 22.38 -1.94
#